data_761ecfc65f4d12becedbbfd096b5a3b2
#
_entry.id   761ecfc65f4d12becedbbfd096b5a3b2
#
_cell.length_a   1.000
_cell.length_b   1.000
_cell.length_c   1.000
_cell.angle_alpha   90.00
_cell.angle_beta   90.00
_cell.angle_gamma   90.00
#
_symmetry.space_group_name_H-M   'P 1'
#
loop_
_entity.id
_entity.type
_entity.pdbx_description
1 polymer ?
#
loop_
_entity_poly.entity_id
_entity_poly.type
_entity_poly.pdbx_seq_one_letter_code
_entity_poly.pdbx_strand_id
1 'polypeptide(L)'
;MYGFLWYVDWLLMRLCFRFRVVGAENVPKTGGVVLCANHIRAFDPLAVAAGQKRPVHFMAKKEIFKGGIINAVLEKVLYAFPVDRQKNDMKAIKTAIQLLKGGDVVGIFAQGTRVGGDDAAAAKGGVALIAVKSNVPVVPVHIMGSYGFRKRVTVVFGQPISLEEYQGQRLNTALLTQIADRIMGQVLALGDRVALPDGETGKE
;
A
#
# COMPACT_ATOMS: atom_id res chain seq x y z
N MET A 1 6.33 21.56 -1.58
CA MET A 1 6.53 20.74 -2.83
C MET A 1 5.58 19.54 -2.89
N TYR A 2 5.49 18.69 -1.85
CA TYR A 2 4.57 17.52 -1.86
C TYR A 2 3.10 17.91 -2.15
N GLY A 3 2.54 18.90 -1.47
CA GLY A 3 1.16 19.30 -1.67
C GLY A 3 0.80 19.65 -3.11
N PHE A 4 1.73 20.25 -3.86
CA PHE A 4 1.55 20.52 -5.29
C PHE A 4 1.55 19.22 -6.10
N LEU A 5 2.49 18.32 -5.86
CA LEU A 5 2.55 17.02 -6.55
C LEU A 5 1.32 16.16 -6.25
N TRP A 6 0.88 16.14 -4.99
CA TRP A 6 -0.36 15.47 -4.60
C TRP A 6 -1.58 16.05 -5.33
N TYR A 7 -1.68 17.36 -5.43
CA TYR A 7 -2.78 18.01 -6.14
C TYR A 7 -2.79 17.66 -7.63
N VAL A 8 -1.62 17.62 -8.26
CA VAL A 8 -1.47 17.21 -9.67
C VAL A 8 -1.90 15.74 -9.85
N ASP A 9 -1.43 14.84 -8.99
CA ASP A 9 -1.81 13.43 -9.01
C ASP A 9 -3.32 13.25 -8.82
N TRP A 10 -3.89 13.89 -7.79
CA TRP A 10 -5.33 13.87 -7.53
C TRP A 10 -6.15 14.40 -8.72
N LEU A 11 -5.70 15.50 -9.35
CA LEU A 11 -6.35 16.08 -10.52
C LEU A 11 -6.30 15.12 -11.71
N LEU A 12 -5.12 14.53 -11.98
CA LEU A 12 -4.94 13.54 -13.04
C LEU A 12 -5.84 12.32 -12.82
N MET A 13 -5.89 11.80 -11.60
CA MET A 13 -6.77 10.68 -11.26
C MET A 13 -8.25 11.03 -11.53
N ARG A 14 -8.68 12.26 -11.24
CA ARG A 14 -10.05 12.70 -11.51
C ARG A 14 -10.36 12.99 -12.97
N LEU A 15 -9.39 13.49 -13.73
CA LEU A 15 -9.56 13.77 -15.15
C LEU A 15 -9.56 12.48 -16.00
N CYS A 16 -8.63 11.56 -15.70
CA CYS A 16 -8.47 10.32 -16.46
C CYS A 16 -9.49 9.24 -16.05
N PHE A 17 -9.92 9.23 -14.79
CA PHE A 17 -10.78 8.18 -14.23
C PHE A 17 -11.99 8.79 -13.48
N ARG A 18 -13.03 7.98 -13.30
CA ARG A 18 -14.10 8.29 -12.33
C ARG A 18 -13.58 7.91 -10.93
N PHE A 19 -12.64 8.72 -10.44
CA PHE A 19 -11.92 8.44 -9.20
C PHE A 19 -12.78 8.72 -7.97
N ARG A 20 -12.93 7.71 -7.10
CA ARG A 20 -13.69 7.78 -5.85
C ARG A 20 -12.80 7.34 -4.69
N VAL A 21 -12.90 8.05 -3.58
CA VAL A 21 -12.20 7.74 -2.33
C VAL A 21 -13.23 7.59 -1.22
N VAL A 22 -13.06 6.58 -0.37
CA VAL A 22 -13.91 6.30 0.79
C VAL A 22 -13.01 6.06 1.99
N GLY A 23 -13.33 6.65 3.14
CA GLY A 23 -12.62 6.41 4.40
C GLY A 23 -11.23 7.04 4.50
N ALA A 24 -10.90 8.06 3.70
CA ALA A 24 -9.61 8.75 3.79
C ALA A 24 -9.32 9.34 5.18
N GLU A 25 -10.36 9.66 5.94
CA GLU A 25 -10.31 10.13 7.33
C GLU A 25 -9.76 9.08 8.30
N ASN A 26 -9.78 7.80 7.93
CA ASN A 26 -9.25 6.70 8.73
C ASN A 26 -7.70 6.67 8.72
N VAL A 27 -7.06 7.38 7.80
CA VAL A 27 -5.60 7.51 7.81
C VAL A 27 -5.19 8.50 8.90
N PRO A 28 -4.45 8.07 9.95
CA PRO A 28 -3.99 8.95 11.00
C PRO A 28 -3.24 10.17 10.45
N LYS A 29 -3.58 11.36 10.96
CA LYS A 29 -2.98 12.61 10.46
C LYS A 29 -1.51 12.77 10.83
N THR A 30 -1.07 12.11 11.90
CA THR A 30 0.31 12.16 12.43
C THR A 30 0.76 10.76 12.83
N GLY A 31 2.06 10.58 13.07
CA GLY A 31 2.67 9.31 13.42
C GLY A 31 2.84 8.37 12.22
N GLY A 32 3.59 7.29 12.43
CA GLY A 32 3.81 6.28 11.39
C GLY A 32 2.56 5.47 11.09
N VAL A 33 2.36 5.11 9.82
CA VAL A 33 1.22 4.30 9.36
C VAL A 33 1.64 3.39 8.23
N VAL A 34 1.28 2.12 8.30
CA VAL A 34 1.35 1.21 7.15
C VAL A 34 0.03 1.25 6.40
N LEU A 35 0.05 1.59 5.12
CA LEU A 35 -1.07 1.36 4.21
C LEU A 35 -0.87 0.01 3.53
N CYS A 36 -1.68 -0.98 3.88
CA CYS A 36 -1.62 -2.31 3.27
C CYS A 36 -2.72 -2.46 2.23
N ALA A 37 -2.35 -2.62 0.96
CA ALA A 37 -3.28 -2.63 -0.16
C ALA A 37 -3.23 -3.93 -0.97
N ASN A 38 -4.36 -4.29 -1.63
CA ASN A 38 -4.34 -5.18 -2.78
C ASN A 38 -3.67 -4.48 -3.98
N HIS A 39 -3.25 -5.26 -5.00
CA HIS A 39 -2.57 -4.71 -6.17
C HIS A 39 -3.19 -5.24 -7.46
N ILE A 40 -3.86 -4.36 -8.20
CA ILE A 40 -4.54 -4.72 -9.45
C ILE A 40 -3.81 -4.23 -10.70
N ARG A 41 -3.17 -3.04 -10.63
CA ARG A 41 -2.48 -2.43 -11.78
C ARG A 41 -1.30 -1.55 -11.34
N ALA A 42 -0.43 -1.19 -12.31
CA ALA A 42 0.75 -0.36 -12.05
C ALA A 42 0.42 1.07 -11.55
N PHE A 43 -0.80 1.56 -11.75
CA PHE A 43 -1.28 2.87 -11.28
C PHE A 43 -1.76 2.88 -9.82
N ASP A 44 -1.84 1.72 -9.15
CA ASP A 44 -2.34 1.63 -7.78
C ASP A 44 -1.59 2.53 -6.78
N PRO A 45 -0.24 2.67 -6.84
CA PRO A 45 0.45 3.59 -5.95
C PRO A 45 -0.03 5.05 -6.08
N LEU A 46 -0.30 5.51 -7.30
CA LEU A 46 -0.85 6.83 -7.56
C LEU A 46 -2.27 6.96 -7.01
N ALA A 47 -3.13 5.96 -7.23
CA ALA A 47 -4.48 5.98 -6.70
C ALA A 47 -4.51 6.02 -5.16
N VAL A 48 -3.64 5.26 -4.49
CA VAL A 48 -3.52 5.29 -3.02
C VAL A 48 -2.97 6.64 -2.55
N ALA A 49 -1.94 7.18 -3.21
CA ALA A 49 -1.37 8.49 -2.87
C ALA A 49 -2.38 9.62 -3.07
N ALA A 50 -3.10 9.64 -4.20
CA ALA A 50 -4.14 10.63 -4.47
C ALA A 50 -5.34 10.53 -3.50
N GLY A 51 -5.58 9.36 -2.93
CA GLY A 51 -6.71 9.08 -2.02
C GLY A 51 -6.55 9.66 -0.62
N GLN A 52 -5.35 10.08 -0.20
CA GLN A 52 -5.07 10.63 1.12
C GLN A 52 -4.00 11.74 1.02
N LYS A 53 -3.78 12.54 2.06
CA LYS A 53 -3.02 13.81 1.95
C LYS A 53 -1.55 13.72 2.39
N ARG A 54 -1.14 12.65 3.04
CA ARG A 54 0.24 12.50 3.55
C ARG A 54 1.14 11.90 2.48
N PRO A 55 2.45 12.25 2.44
CA PRO A 55 3.42 11.54 1.60
C PRO A 55 3.40 10.04 1.88
N VAL A 56 3.34 9.22 0.84
CA VAL A 56 3.39 7.76 0.97
C VAL A 56 4.66 7.23 0.35
N HIS A 57 5.47 6.56 1.15
CA HIS A 57 6.68 5.88 0.70
C HIS A 57 6.32 4.47 0.23
N PHE A 58 6.44 4.19 -1.07
CA PHE A 58 6.13 2.88 -1.62
C PHE A 58 7.37 2.01 -1.77
N MET A 59 7.24 0.73 -1.39
CA MET A 59 8.24 -0.29 -1.70
C MET A 59 8.11 -0.70 -3.17
N ALA A 60 9.08 -0.36 -3.99
CA ALA A 60 9.05 -0.62 -5.43
C ALA A 60 10.19 -1.55 -5.87
N LYS A 61 9.92 -2.36 -6.89
CA LYS A 61 10.88 -3.34 -7.44
C LYS A 61 12.17 -2.65 -7.83
N LYS A 62 13.35 -3.14 -7.39
CA LYS A 62 14.64 -2.50 -7.68
C LYS A 62 14.92 -2.38 -9.17
N GLU A 63 14.39 -3.29 -9.99
CA GLU A 63 14.60 -3.33 -11.43
C GLU A 63 13.95 -2.15 -12.18
N ILE A 64 13.04 -1.40 -11.55
CA ILE A 64 12.50 -0.16 -12.14
C ILE A 64 13.40 1.06 -11.90
N PHE A 65 14.35 0.96 -10.96
CA PHE A 65 15.35 2.00 -10.69
C PHE A 65 16.52 1.86 -11.66
N LYS A 66 16.32 2.36 -12.88
CA LYS A 66 17.30 2.27 -13.98
C LYS A 66 18.35 3.38 -14.02
N GLY A 67 18.40 4.24 -12.98
CA GLY A 67 19.30 5.37 -12.87
C GLY A 67 18.74 6.68 -13.44
N GLY A 68 19.54 7.75 -13.32
CA GLY A 68 19.23 9.06 -13.89
C GLY A 68 17.90 9.68 -13.47
N ILE A 69 17.17 10.24 -14.43
CA ILE A 69 15.89 10.93 -14.22
C ILE A 69 14.83 9.98 -13.66
N ILE A 70 14.84 8.69 -14.06
CA ILE A 70 13.86 7.71 -13.59
C ILE A 70 13.96 7.56 -12.08
N ASN A 71 15.16 7.39 -11.53
CA ASN A 71 15.36 7.29 -10.09
C ASN A 71 14.92 8.59 -9.39
N ALA A 72 15.27 9.74 -9.94
CA ALA A 72 14.86 11.02 -9.36
C ALA A 72 13.31 11.16 -9.29
N VAL A 73 12.59 10.71 -10.30
CA VAL A 73 11.12 10.70 -10.30
C VAL A 73 10.59 9.70 -9.28
N LEU A 74 11.10 8.46 -9.28
CA LEU A 74 10.65 7.44 -8.33
C LEU A 74 10.87 7.84 -6.88
N GLU A 75 12.07 8.36 -6.56
CA GLU A 75 12.46 8.68 -5.17
C GLU A 75 11.89 10.02 -4.69
N LYS A 76 11.96 11.07 -5.53
CA LYS A 76 11.61 12.44 -5.11
C LYS A 76 10.16 12.82 -5.38
N VAL A 77 9.52 12.21 -6.38
CA VAL A 77 8.13 12.50 -6.76
C VAL A 77 7.19 11.45 -6.19
N LEU A 78 7.51 10.16 -6.38
CA LEU A 78 6.68 9.05 -5.92
C LEU A 78 7.11 8.51 -4.55
N TYR A 79 8.15 9.09 -3.94
CA TYR A 79 8.69 8.66 -2.64
C TYR A 79 8.94 7.15 -2.57
N ALA A 80 9.24 6.53 -3.72
CA ALA A 80 9.47 5.10 -3.82
C ALA A 80 10.91 4.76 -3.40
N PHE A 81 11.09 3.64 -2.71
CA PHE A 81 12.40 3.08 -2.40
C PHE A 81 12.52 1.64 -2.89
N PRO A 82 13.74 1.23 -3.33
CA PRO A 82 13.92 -0.06 -3.97
C PRO A 82 13.82 -1.22 -2.98
N VAL A 83 13.21 -2.32 -3.42
CA VAL A 83 13.20 -3.62 -2.74
C VAL A 83 13.57 -4.74 -3.71
N ASP A 84 14.48 -5.61 -3.28
CA ASP A 84 14.81 -6.86 -3.97
C ASP A 84 13.83 -7.95 -3.53
N ARG A 85 12.84 -8.23 -4.37
CA ARG A 85 11.79 -9.22 -4.03
C ARG A 85 12.27 -10.67 -4.13
N GLN A 86 13.42 -10.91 -4.78
CA GLN A 86 13.98 -12.26 -4.93
C GLN A 86 14.82 -12.70 -3.72
N LYS A 87 15.09 -11.78 -2.80
CA LYS A 87 15.85 -12.02 -1.57
C LYS A 87 15.06 -11.43 -0.38
N ASN A 88 15.29 -12.00 0.80
CA ASN A 88 14.83 -11.38 2.04
C ASN A 88 15.59 -10.04 2.23
N ASP A 89 15.09 -8.97 1.59
CA ASP A 89 15.74 -7.66 1.59
C ASP A 89 15.60 -6.96 2.95
N MET A 90 16.47 -7.36 3.87
CA MET A 90 16.52 -6.77 5.21
C MET A 90 16.83 -5.27 5.18
N LYS A 91 17.47 -4.77 4.12
CA LYS A 91 17.72 -3.33 3.96
C LYS A 91 16.42 -2.58 3.70
N ALA A 92 15.60 -3.07 2.77
CA ALA A 92 14.29 -2.49 2.48
C ALA A 92 13.35 -2.55 3.70
N ILE A 93 13.34 -3.68 4.44
CA ILE A 93 12.58 -3.82 5.69
C ILE A 93 13.04 -2.79 6.74
N LYS A 94 14.36 -2.64 6.96
CA LYS A 94 14.90 -1.64 7.89
C LYS A 94 14.55 -0.22 7.48
N THR A 95 14.64 0.11 6.19
CA THR A 95 14.25 1.42 5.66
C THR A 95 12.76 1.70 5.94
N ALA A 96 11.87 0.75 5.67
CA ALA A 96 10.45 0.91 5.98
C ALA A 96 10.20 1.16 7.48
N ILE A 97 10.85 0.37 8.36
CA ILE A 97 10.73 0.55 9.82
C ILE A 97 11.26 1.92 10.26
N GLN A 98 12.36 2.40 9.70
CA GLN A 98 12.92 3.73 10.02
C GLN A 98 11.97 4.86 9.61
N LEU A 99 11.41 4.82 8.40
CA LEU A 99 10.40 5.77 7.93
C LEU A 99 9.19 5.80 8.85
N LEU A 100 8.64 4.63 9.18
CA LEU A 100 7.48 4.51 10.07
C LEU A 100 7.76 5.05 11.48
N LYS A 101 8.93 4.76 12.06
CA LYS A 101 9.35 5.31 13.35
C LYS A 101 9.61 6.81 13.31
N GLY A 102 9.98 7.34 12.14
CA GLY A 102 10.09 8.78 11.87
C GLY A 102 8.74 9.49 11.73
N GLY A 103 7.64 8.73 11.74
CA GLY A 103 6.29 9.28 11.61
C GLY A 103 5.76 9.31 10.17
N ASP A 104 6.43 8.67 9.21
CA ASP A 104 6.02 8.64 7.82
C ASP A 104 4.98 7.56 7.51
N VAL A 105 4.40 7.63 6.33
CA VAL A 105 3.45 6.63 5.81
C VAL A 105 4.17 5.73 4.81
N VAL A 106 4.07 4.40 5.02
CA VAL A 106 4.62 3.41 4.09
C VAL A 106 3.50 2.61 3.45
N GLY A 107 3.47 2.61 2.12
CA GLY A 107 2.53 1.82 1.32
C GLY A 107 3.13 0.47 0.92
N ILE A 108 2.43 -0.61 1.24
CA ILE A 108 2.84 -1.98 0.95
C ILE A 108 1.72 -2.70 0.22
N PHE A 109 2.03 -3.27 -0.94
CA PHE A 109 1.12 -4.13 -1.68
C PHE A 109 1.38 -5.59 -1.30
N ALA A 110 0.57 -6.13 -0.38
CA ALA A 110 0.78 -7.45 0.20
C ALA A 110 0.32 -8.60 -0.72
N GLN A 111 -0.47 -8.31 -1.76
CA GLN A 111 -0.76 -9.26 -2.84
C GLN A 111 0.18 -9.01 -4.02
N GLY A 112 1.23 -9.81 -4.10
CA GLY A 112 1.95 -10.00 -5.36
C GLY A 112 1.07 -10.80 -6.31
N THR A 113 0.04 -10.22 -6.92
CA THR A 113 -0.95 -10.89 -7.79
C THR A 113 -0.36 -11.42 -9.10
N ARG A 114 0.94 -11.31 -9.31
CA ARG A 114 1.60 -11.75 -10.54
C ARG A 114 2.58 -12.90 -10.36
N VAL A 115 2.76 -13.40 -9.14
CA VAL A 115 3.72 -14.48 -8.86
C VAL A 115 3.02 -15.50 -7.97
N GLY A 116 2.66 -16.64 -8.54
CA GLY A 116 2.26 -17.81 -7.76
C GLY A 116 3.53 -18.40 -7.10
N GLY A 117 3.42 -18.85 -5.84
CA GLY A 117 4.49 -19.55 -5.15
C GLY A 117 5.08 -18.80 -3.95
N ASP A 118 6.29 -19.16 -3.57
CA ASP A 118 7.00 -18.71 -2.35
C ASP A 118 7.18 -17.20 -2.21
N ASP A 119 7.23 -16.47 -3.33
CA ASP A 119 7.34 -15.01 -3.34
C ASP A 119 6.11 -14.29 -2.74
N ALA A 120 4.92 -14.87 -2.89
CA ALA A 120 3.70 -14.31 -2.31
C ALA A 120 3.68 -14.47 -0.78
N ALA A 121 4.19 -15.59 -0.26
CA ALA A 121 4.32 -15.84 1.17
C ALA A 121 5.35 -14.91 1.82
N ALA A 122 6.49 -14.67 1.16
CA ALA A 122 7.52 -13.75 1.63
C ALA A 122 7.03 -12.29 1.69
N ALA A 123 6.29 -11.84 0.67
CA ALA A 123 5.68 -10.51 0.64
C ALA A 123 4.63 -10.33 1.76
N LYS A 124 3.84 -11.37 2.04
CA LYS A 124 2.87 -11.38 3.14
C LYS A 124 3.57 -11.26 4.51
N GLY A 125 4.57 -12.08 4.79
CA GLY A 125 5.31 -12.01 6.05
C GLY A 125 6.03 -10.67 6.28
N GLY A 126 6.45 -10.02 5.20
CA GLY A 126 7.12 -8.71 5.24
C GLY A 126 6.26 -7.59 5.82
N VAL A 127 5.00 -7.49 5.43
CA VAL A 127 4.10 -6.45 5.96
C VAL A 127 3.85 -6.63 7.46
N ALA A 128 3.64 -7.86 7.91
CA ALA A 128 3.45 -8.17 9.33
C ALA A 128 4.70 -7.83 10.16
N LEU A 129 5.89 -8.21 9.68
CA LEU A 129 7.15 -7.92 10.33
C LEU A 129 7.39 -6.40 10.45
N ILE A 130 7.20 -5.64 9.38
CA ILE A 130 7.38 -4.20 9.35
C ILE A 130 6.42 -3.53 10.34
N ALA A 131 5.14 -3.86 10.30
CA ALA A 131 4.13 -3.23 11.14
C ALA A 131 4.37 -3.52 12.63
N VAL A 132 4.62 -4.79 13.01
CA VAL A 132 4.90 -5.14 14.40
C VAL A 132 6.21 -4.50 14.89
N LYS A 133 7.30 -4.55 14.11
CA LYS A 133 8.61 -3.99 14.53
C LYS A 133 8.64 -2.46 14.59
N SER A 134 7.80 -1.78 13.83
CA SER A 134 7.68 -0.31 13.91
C SER A 134 6.68 0.16 14.97
N ASN A 135 5.85 -0.73 15.50
CA ASN A 135 4.80 -0.42 16.48
C ASN A 135 3.85 0.69 15.99
N VAL A 136 3.36 0.53 14.78
CA VAL A 136 2.43 1.48 14.15
C VAL A 136 1.17 0.77 13.67
N PRO A 137 0.03 1.48 13.58
CA PRO A 137 -1.21 0.92 13.04
C PRO A 137 -1.07 0.58 11.55
N VAL A 138 -1.84 -0.42 11.12
CA VAL A 138 -2.01 -0.77 9.72
C VAL A 138 -3.39 -0.31 9.28
N VAL A 139 -3.46 0.53 8.24
CA VAL A 139 -4.72 0.88 7.58
C VAL A 139 -4.88 -0.03 6.37
N PRO A 140 -5.88 -0.93 6.36
CA PRO A 140 -6.18 -1.74 5.20
C PRO A 140 -6.76 -0.87 4.09
N VAL A 141 -6.30 -1.09 2.86
CA VAL A 141 -6.73 -0.32 1.69
C VAL A 141 -7.20 -1.28 0.61
N HIS A 142 -8.40 -1.05 0.07
CA HIS A 142 -8.90 -1.84 -1.04
C HIS A 142 -9.06 -0.98 -2.29
N ILE A 143 -8.47 -1.46 -3.40
CA ILE A 143 -8.55 -0.82 -4.71
C ILE A 143 -9.43 -1.68 -5.59
N MET A 144 -10.44 -1.08 -6.20
CA MET A 144 -11.35 -1.75 -7.10
C MET A 144 -11.62 -0.92 -8.36
N GLY A 145 -12.04 -1.60 -9.41
CA GLY A 145 -12.37 -0.97 -10.70
C GLY A 145 -11.33 -1.22 -11.78
N SER A 146 -11.27 -0.35 -12.77
CA SER A 146 -10.44 -0.52 -13.95
C SER A 146 -9.79 0.80 -14.39
N TYR A 147 -8.50 0.77 -14.72
CA TYR A 147 -7.74 1.92 -15.21
C TYR A 147 -7.89 2.10 -16.75
N GLY A 148 -9.13 2.28 -17.21
CA GLY A 148 -9.42 2.74 -18.57
C GLY A 148 -9.88 4.19 -18.53
N PHE A 149 -9.75 4.92 -19.66
CA PHE A 149 -10.20 6.31 -19.74
C PHE A 149 -11.66 6.46 -19.32
N ARG A 150 -11.93 7.33 -18.31
CA ARG A 150 -13.25 7.54 -17.68
C ARG A 150 -13.87 6.28 -17.03
N LYS A 151 -13.12 5.21 -16.85
CA LYS A 151 -13.53 4.05 -16.04
C LYS A 151 -13.48 4.39 -14.55
N ARG A 152 -14.27 3.67 -13.76
CA ARG A 152 -14.32 3.87 -12.31
C ARG A 152 -13.11 3.23 -11.63
N VAL A 153 -12.44 4.00 -10.77
CA VAL A 153 -11.43 3.53 -9.83
C VAL A 153 -11.83 4.00 -8.44
N THR A 154 -12.01 3.07 -7.52
CA THR A 154 -12.36 3.38 -6.13
C THR A 154 -11.27 2.89 -5.20
N VAL A 155 -10.85 3.75 -4.29
CA VAL A 155 -9.92 3.43 -3.20
C VAL A 155 -10.66 3.55 -1.88
N VAL A 156 -10.65 2.48 -1.09
CA VAL A 156 -11.33 2.40 0.21
C VAL A 156 -10.29 2.23 1.30
N PHE A 157 -10.23 3.15 2.25
CA PHE A 157 -9.39 3.08 3.45
C PHE A 157 -10.24 2.56 4.61
N GLY A 158 -9.87 1.42 5.17
CA GLY A 158 -10.53 0.82 6.34
C GLY A 158 -10.08 1.44 7.66
N GLN A 159 -10.66 0.99 8.75
CA GLN A 159 -10.25 1.39 10.10
C GLN A 159 -8.84 0.89 10.41
N PRO A 160 -8.03 1.68 11.14
CA PRO A 160 -6.70 1.25 11.57
C PRO A 160 -6.76 -0.02 12.42
N ILE A 161 -5.89 -0.97 12.12
CA ILE A 161 -5.69 -2.21 12.88
C ILE A 161 -4.51 -2.00 13.82
N SER A 162 -4.73 -2.11 15.13
CA SER A 162 -3.64 -2.17 16.12
C SER A 162 -3.02 -3.56 16.10
N LEU A 163 -1.70 -3.62 16.22
CA LEU A 163 -0.92 -4.84 16.36
C LEU A 163 -0.15 -4.87 17.71
N GLU A 164 -0.58 -4.07 18.68
CA GLU A 164 0.04 -3.98 20.00
C GLU A 164 0.08 -5.33 20.74
N GLU A 165 -0.91 -6.17 20.54
CA GLU A 165 -1.00 -7.51 21.11
C GLU A 165 0.16 -8.44 20.71
N TYR A 166 0.87 -8.13 19.62
CA TYR A 166 2.03 -8.90 19.15
C TYR A 166 3.38 -8.32 19.60
N GLN A 167 3.38 -7.21 20.35
CA GLN A 167 4.60 -6.59 20.86
C GLN A 167 5.26 -7.49 21.89
N GLY A 168 6.60 -7.60 21.85
CA GLY A 168 7.37 -8.45 22.73
C GLY A 168 7.31 -9.95 22.45
N GLN A 169 6.43 -10.39 21.56
CA GLN A 169 6.37 -11.80 21.16
C GLN A 169 7.53 -12.19 20.24
N ARG A 170 7.95 -13.47 20.32
CA ARG A 170 8.92 -14.04 19.37
C ARG A 170 8.24 -14.24 18.01
N LEU A 171 8.58 -13.37 17.05
CA LEU A 171 8.06 -13.45 15.69
C LEU A 171 8.68 -14.65 14.97
N ASN A 172 7.88 -15.65 14.68
CA ASN A 172 8.21 -16.77 13.80
C ASN A 172 7.39 -16.70 12.50
N THR A 173 7.70 -17.52 11.54
CA THR A 173 7.02 -17.53 10.23
C THR A 173 5.52 -17.77 10.37
N ALA A 174 5.09 -18.68 11.23
CA ALA A 174 3.67 -19.00 11.42
C ALA A 174 2.90 -17.78 11.96
N LEU A 175 3.42 -17.09 12.98
CA LEU A 175 2.80 -15.90 13.54
C LEU A 175 2.76 -14.75 12.53
N LEU A 176 3.85 -14.53 11.79
CA LEU A 176 3.89 -13.50 10.74
C LEU A 176 2.87 -13.79 9.63
N THR A 177 2.69 -15.03 9.24
CA THR A 177 1.66 -15.44 8.27
C THR A 177 0.26 -15.18 8.82
N GLN A 178 -0.01 -15.56 10.07
CA GLN A 178 -1.30 -15.31 10.73
C GLN A 178 -1.64 -13.80 10.77
N ILE A 179 -0.69 -12.95 11.15
CA ILE A 179 -0.88 -11.50 11.18
C ILE A 179 -1.15 -10.96 9.77
N ALA A 180 -0.39 -11.43 8.78
CA ALA A 180 -0.55 -11.00 7.41
C ALA A 180 -1.91 -11.42 6.83
N ASP A 181 -2.36 -12.64 7.11
CA ASP A 181 -3.67 -13.12 6.66
C ASP A 181 -4.81 -12.35 7.33
N ARG A 182 -4.69 -11.99 8.61
CA ARG A 182 -5.62 -11.08 9.29
C ARG A 182 -5.71 -9.72 8.60
N ILE A 183 -4.56 -9.09 8.30
CA ILE A 183 -4.51 -7.81 7.59
C ILE A 183 -5.16 -7.94 6.21
N MET A 184 -4.79 -8.97 5.45
CA MET A 184 -5.33 -9.18 4.11
C MET A 184 -6.82 -9.51 4.11
N GLY A 185 -7.31 -10.25 5.09
CA GLY A 185 -8.74 -10.49 5.29
C GLY A 185 -9.52 -9.17 5.44
N GLN A 186 -8.97 -8.21 6.20
CA GLN A 186 -9.57 -6.88 6.33
C GLN A 186 -9.51 -6.09 5.01
N VAL A 187 -8.41 -6.17 4.25
CA VAL A 187 -8.30 -5.54 2.93
C VAL A 187 -9.37 -6.06 1.97
N LEU A 188 -9.57 -7.37 1.91
CA LEU A 188 -10.57 -7.99 1.02
C LEU A 188 -12.00 -7.67 1.45
N ALA A 189 -12.30 -7.73 2.75
CA ALA A 189 -13.62 -7.43 3.29
C ALA A 189 -14.09 -5.97 3.01
N LEU A 190 -13.17 -5.04 2.74
CA LEU A 190 -13.52 -3.69 2.30
C LEU A 190 -14.16 -3.67 0.91
N GLY A 191 -13.76 -4.58 0.03
CA GLY A 191 -14.35 -4.73 -1.30
C GLY A 191 -15.82 -5.12 -1.25
N ASP A 192 -16.16 -6.04 -0.34
CA ASP A 192 -17.53 -6.53 -0.18
C ASP A 192 -18.47 -5.48 0.43
N ARG A 193 -17.94 -4.57 1.27
CA ARG A 193 -18.72 -3.52 1.95
C ARG A 193 -19.07 -2.34 1.07
N VAL A 194 -18.26 -2.07 0.05
CA VAL A 194 -18.48 -0.99 -0.91
C VAL A 194 -19.01 -1.62 -2.19
N ALA A 195 -20.26 -2.10 -2.17
CA ALA A 195 -20.94 -2.55 -3.36
C ALA A 195 -20.86 -1.47 -4.44
N LEU A 196 -20.38 -1.82 -5.62
CA LEU A 196 -20.46 -0.96 -6.78
C LEU A 196 -21.96 -0.74 -7.06
N PRO A 197 -22.50 0.48 -6.99
CA PRO A 197 -23.82 0.69 -7.56
C PRO A 197 -23.70 0.45 -9.06
N ASP A 198 -24.46 -0.54 -9.51
CA ASP A 198 -24.75 -0.93 -10.90
C ASP A 198 -23.64 -1.56 -11.76
N GLY A 199 -23.69 -2.88 -11.87
CA GLY A 199 -23.63 -3.61 -13.14
C GLY A 199 -22.26 -3.85 -13.79
N GLU A 200 -21.10 -3.44 -13.22
CA GLU A 200 -19.78 -3.81 -13.77
C GLU A 200 -19.11 -4.88 -12.90
N THR A 201 -19.56 -6.13 -13.05
CA THR A 201 -18.77 -7.29 -12.62
C THR A 201 -17.48 -7.30 -13.42
N GLY A 202 -16.35 -7.14 -12.74
CA GLY A 202 -15.04 -7.34 -13.34
C GLY A 202 -14.86 -8.80 -13.77
N LYS A 203 -15.34 -9.13 -14.96
CA LYS A 203 -14.91 -10.28 -15.75
C LYS A 203 -14.20 -9.71 -16.97
N GLU A 204 -12.89 -9.91 -16.99
CA GLU A 204 -11.96 -10.32 -18.04
C GLU A 204 -10.54 -9.90 -17.67
#